data_82dae2c16b57b20bb17149f4f7d70730
#
_entry.id   82dae2c16b57b20bb17149f4f7d70730
#
_cell.length_a   1.000
_cell.length_b   1.000
_cell.length_c   1.000
_cell.angle_alpha   90.00
_cell.angle_beta   90.00
_cell.angle_gamma   90.00
#
_symmetry.space_group_name_H-M   'P 1'
#
loop_
_entity.id
_entity.type
_entity.pdbx_description
1 polymer ?
#
loop_
_entity_poly.entity_id
_entity_poly.type
_entity_poly.pdbx_seq_one_letter_code
_entity_poly.pdbx_strand_id
1 'polypeptide(L)'
;MRRVSRFVSTHLPLCATLTLLAFSAVAIVLAFPSMRSLLQSPWANGVMWAFLVCLGGVTLRALWRKRWVSALFHLGTMLIVIGGGLTAGYAKEGQLIFTDASYAPPEYRQCLIDGDRVALHSFEVPTYPDGMPKQYITHLVFPEGTRTVSVNAPLRRKGWTYYQMSYQQVEGYYGEPVYNTILTVRKDPGATVTFCGYGTVILAAFLLALRETARRNQLRRQEVVA
;
A
#
# COMPACT_ATOMS: atom_id res chain seq x y z
N MET A 1 -43.16 8.44 9.18
CA MET A 1 -42.18 7.53 8.55
C MET A 1 -41.89 7.81 7.08
N ARG A 2 -42.82 8.03 6.16
CA ARG A 2 -42.57 8.29 4.70
C ARG A 2 -41.76 9.58 4.41
N ARG A 3 -41.85 10.65 5.20
CA ARG A 3 -41.06 11.91 5.01
C ARG A 3 -39.57 11.73 5.36
N VAL A 4 -39.25 11.03 6.45
CA VAL A 4 -37.86 10.71 6.83
C VAL A 4 -37.20 9.82 5.80
N SER A 5 -37.93 8.84 5.28
CA SER A 5 -37.43 7.94 4.23
C SER A 5 -37.11 8.68 2.92
N ARG A 6 -37.90 9.69 2.53
CA ARG A 6 -37.61 10.53 1.33
C ARG A 6 -36.43 11.45 1.57
N PHE A 7 -36.35 12.12 2.75
CA PHE A 7 -35.22 12.98 3.10
C PHE A 7 -33.90 12.21 3.05
N VAL A 8 -33.85 11.04 3.71
CA VAL A 8 -32.68 10.14 3.66
C VAL A 8 -32.36 9.65 2.24
N SER A 9 -33.40 9.43 1.39
CA SER A 9 -33.15 8.96 0.02
C SER A 9 -32.56 10.02 -0.90
N THR A 10 -32.85 11.30 -0.65
CA THR A 10 -32.41 12.41 -1.53
C THR A 10 -31.07 12.99 -1.08
N HIS A 11 -30.81 13.05 0.23
CA HIS A 11 -29.61 13.70 0.76
C HIS A 11 -28.45 12.72 1.06
N LEU A 12 -28.73 11.43 1.23
CA LEU A 12 -27.68 10.44 1.46
C LEU A 12 -26.64 10.36 0.34
N PRO A 13 -27.01 10.37 -0.98
CA PRO A 13 -26.00 10.39 -2.05
C PRO A 13 -25.21 11.71 -2.07
N LEU A 14 -25.84 12.85 -1.74
CA LEU A 14 -25.14 14.13 -1.65
C LEU A 14 -24.14 14.14 -0.49
N CYS A 15 -24.54 13.65 0.69
CA CYS A 15 -23.62 13.50 1.82
C CYS A 15 -22.47 12.53 1.51
N ALA A 16 -22.73 11.42 0.81
CA ALA A 16 -21.71 10.46 0.41
C ALA A 16 -20.73 11.06 -0.61
N THR A 17 -21.19 11.87 -1.55
CA THR A 17 -20.30 12.56 -2.51
C THR A 17 -19.50 13.67 -1.85
N LEU A 18 -20.08 14.44 -0.94
CA LEU A 18 -19.35 15.48 -0.20
C LEU A 18 -18.31 14.86 0.74
N THR A 19 -18.62 13.76 1.43
CA THR A 19 -17.65 13.06 2.27
C THR A 19 -16.55 12.42 1.42
N LEU A 20 -16.85 11.89 0.23
CA LEU A 20 -15.85 11.37 -0.68
C LEU A 20 -14.91 12.47 -1.19
N LEU A 21 -15.44 13.64 -1.56
CA LEU A 21 -14.66 14.80 -1.97
C LEU A 21 -13.77 15.31 -0.83
N ALA A 22 -14.32 15.43 0.38
CA ALA A 22 -13.55 15.82 1.56
C ALA A 22 -12.44 14.78 1.87
N PHE A 23 -12.74 13.49 1.78
CA PHE A 23 -11.76 12.43 1.97
C PHE A 23 -10.68 12.45 0.89
N SER A 24 -11.05 12.68 -0.38
CA SER A 24 -10.08 12.80 -1.48
C SER A 24 -9.17 14.01 -1.30
N ALA A 25 -9.71 15.15 -0.86
CA ALA A 25 -8.94 16.35 -0.55
C ALA A 25 -7.96 16.09 0.62
N VAL A 26 -8.43 15.44 1.68
CA VAL A 26 -7.59 15.01 2.80
C VAL A 26 -6.51 14.05 2.34
N ALA A 27 -6.84 13.05 1.51
CA ALA A 27 -5.87 12.08 0.98
C ALA A 27 -4.79 12.74 0.11
N ILE A 28 -5.15 13.75 -0.69
CA ILE A 28 -4.20 14.52 -1.50
C ILE A 28 -3.26 15.31 -0.58
N VAL A 29 -3.81 16.01 0.42
CA VAL A 29 -3.02 16.77 1.41
C VAL A 29 -2.06 15.84 2.18
N LEU A 30 -2.49 14.61 2.47
CA LEU A 30 -1.74 13.60 3.21
C LEU A 30 -0.70 12.84 2.36
N ALA A 31 -0.72 12.99 1.04
CA ALA A 31 0.34 12.51 0.16
C ALA A 31 1.67 13.27 0.38
N PHE A 32 1.64 14.42 1.07
CA PHE A 32 2.83 15.15 1.44
C PHE A 32 3.43 14.62 2.76
N PRO A 33 4.73 14.23 2.78
CA PRO A 33 5.39 13.65 3.97
C PRO A 33 5.32 14.50 5.23
N SER A 34 5.27 15.84 5.07
CA SER A 34 5.15 16.81 6.16
C SER A 34 3.80 16.77 6.90
N MET A 35 2.80 16.08 6.35
CA MET A 35 1.45 16.03 6.91
C MET A 35 1.08 14.69 7.58
N ARG A 36 2.02 13.73 7.66
CA ARG A 36 1.80 12.47 8.38
C ARG A 36 1.37 12.66 9.83
N SER A 37 1.84 13.72 10.50
CA SER A 37 1.43 14.07 11.86
C SER A 37 -0.06 14.43 11.99
N LEU A 38 -0.68 14.95 10.93
CA LEU A 38 -2.12 15.25 10.91
C LEU A 38 -2.97 13.98 10.91
N LEU A 39 -2.52 12.88 10.28
CA LEU A 39 -3.22 11.59 10.30
C LEU A 39 -3.26 10.96 11.70
N GLN A 40 -2.30 11.29 12.55
CA GLN A 40 -2.24 10.79 13.92
C GLN A 40 -3.08 11.64 14.89
N SER A 41 -3.70 12.73 14.39
CA SER A 41 -4.53 13.59 15.23
C SER A 41 -5.88 12.92 15.54
N PRO A 42 -6.42 13.09 16.77
CA PRO A 42 -7.69 12.49 17.17
C PRO A 42 -8.88 12.87 16.28
N TRP A 43 -8.90 14.09 15.75
CA TRP A 43 -9.98 14.54 14.88
C TRP A 43 -9.93 13.95 13.49
N ALA A 44 -8.74 13.70 12.91
CA ALA A 44 -8.60 13.01 11.64
C ALA A 44 -9.09 11.55 11.73
N ASN A 45 -8.79 10.88 12.83
CA ASN A 45 -9.36 9.58 13.15
C ASN A 45 -10.89 9.65 13.27
N GLY A 46 -11.43 10.68 13.92
CA GLY A 46 -12.88 10.89 14.01
C GLY A 46 -13.55 11.03 12.64
N VAL A 47 -12.97 11.80 11.74
CA VAL A 47 -13.44 11.95 10.34
C VAL A 47 -13.39 10.62 9.59
N MET A 48 -12.32 9.86 9.74
CA MET A 48 -12.18 8.53 9.12
C MET A 48 -13.27 7.57 9.61
N TRP A 49 -13.52 7.51 10.91
CA TRP A 49 -14.57 6.66 11.48
C TRP A 49 -15.97 7.10 11.03
N ALA A 50 -16.26 8.40 11.00
CA ALA A 50 -17.52 8.92 10.49
C ALA A 50 -17.75 8.53 9.03
N PHE A 51 -16.70 8.63 8.20
CA PHE A 51 -16.75 8.19 6.81
C PHE A 51 -17.03 6.68 6.68
N LEU A 52 -16.36 5.84 7.47
CA LEU A 52 -16.59 4.39 7.47
C LEU A 52 -18.02 4.03 7.90
N VAL A 53 -18.57 4.70 8.90
CA VAL A 53 -19.96 4.50 9.35
C VAL A 53 -20.95 4.89 8.24
N CYS A 54 -20.76 6.05 7.60
CA CYS A 54 -21.60 6.49 6.48
C CYS A 54 -21.52 5.50 5.31
N LEU A 55 -20.31 5.07 4.95
CA LEU A 55 -20.06 4.12 3.87
C LEU A 55 -20.67 2.73 4.18
N GLY A 56 -20.57 2.28 5.44
CA GLY A 56 -21.21 1.08 5.94
C GLY A 56 -22.75 1.15 5.80
N GLY A 57 -23.35 2.28 6.15
CA GLY A 57 -24.79 2.51 5.97
C GLY A 57 -25.22 2.45 4.50
N VAL A 58 -24.44 3.05 3.59
CA VAL A 58 -24.70 2.99 2.14
C VAL A 58 -24.54 1.56 1.61
N THR A 59 -23.53 0.83 2.07
CA THR A 59 -23.28 -0.57 1.71
C THR A 59 -24.46 -1.44 2.15
N LEU A 60 -24.89 -1.34 3.39
CA LEU A 60 -26.03 -2.10 3.93
C LEU A 60 -27.32 -1.81 3.16
N ARG A 61 -27.57 -0.52 2.85
CA ARG A 61 -28.72 -0.14 2.01
C ARG A 61 -28.63 -0.74 0.60
N ALA A 62 -27.44 -0.79 -0.01
CA ALA A 62 -27.22 -1.40 -1.32
C ALA A 62 -27.51 -2.92 -1.27
N LEU A 63 -27.10 -3.60 -0.20
CA LEU A 63 -27.38 -5.02 0.04
C LEU A 63 -28.90 -5.27 0.19
N TRP A 64 -29.59 -4.50 1.01
CA TRP A 64 -31.06 -4.64 1.18
C TRP A 64 -31.82 -4.41 -0.12
N ARG A 65 -31.32 -3.53 -1.00
CA ARG A 65 -31.89 -3.28 -2.32
C ARG A 65 -31.41 -4.28 -3.38
N LYS A 66 -30.69 -5.34 -2.99
CA LYS A 66 -30.11 -6.36 -3.88
C LYS A 66 -29.22 -5.79 -5.00
N ARG A 67 -28.59 -4.63 -4.72
CA ARG A 67 -27.62 -3.97 -5.63
C ARG A 67 -26.20 -4.45 -5.32
N TRP A 68 -25.94 -5.74 -5.52
CA TRP A 68 -24.71 -6.41 -5.11
C TRP A 68 -23.43 -5.76 -5.64
N VAL A 69 -23.42 -5.31 -6.90
CA VAL A 69 -22.24 -4.67 -7.49
C VAL A 69 -21.93 -3.34 -6.83
N SER A 70 -22.97 -2.54 -6.51
CA SER A 70 -22.79 -1.30 -5.76
C SER A 70 -22.29 -1.57 -4.34
N ALA A 71 -22.81 -2.60 -3.68
CA ALA A 71 -22.35 -3.02 -2.35
C ALA A 71 -20.87 -3.44 -2.37
N LEU A 72 -20.49 -4.22 -3.40
CA LEU A 72 -19.10 -4.65 -3.60
C LEU A 72 -18.15 -3.46 -3.79
N PHE A 73 -18.56 -2.45 -4.56
CA PHE A 73 -17.78 -1.23 -4.75
C PHE A 73 -17.52 -0.49 -3.43
N HIS A 74 -18.57 -0.30 -2.63
CA HIS A 74 -18.45 0.36 -1.33
C HIS A 74 -17.64 -0.48 -0.33
N LEU A 75 -17.80 -1.80 -0.35
CA LEU A 75 -17.01 -2.71 0.49
C LEU A 75 -15.50 -2.59 0.15
N GLY A 76 -15.16 -2.59 -1.14
CA GLY A 76 -13.77 -2.40 -1.56
C GLY A 76 -13.20 -1.06 -1.10
N THR A 77 -13.99 0.01 -1.20
CA THR A 77 -13.62 1.33 -0.69
C THR A 77 -13.40 1.31 0.83
N MET A 78 -14.25 0.61 1.59
CA MET A 78 -14.06 0.42 3.04
C MET A 78 -12.75 -0.28 3.35
N LEU A 79 -12.43 -1.36 2.63
CA LEU A 79 -11.17 -2.09 2.81
C LEU A 79 -9.95 -1.20 2.54
N ILE A 80 -10.00 -0.34 1.51
CA ILE A 80 -8.91 0.61 1.23
C ILE A 80 -8.71 1.57 2.40
N VAL A 81 -9.79 2.13 2.93
CA VAL A 81 -9.73 3.08 4.06
C VAL A 81 -9.23 2.40 5.33
N ILE A 82 -9.75 1.21 5.65
CA ILE A 82 -9.32 0.43 6.81
C ILE A 82 -7.83 0.05 6.67
N GLY A 83 -7.42 -0.44 5.50
CA GLY A 83 -6.03 -0.79 5.23
C GLY A 83 -5.11 0.43 5.36
N GLY A 84 -5.50 1.59 4.83
CA GLY A 84 -4.78 2.85 5.01
C GLY A 84 -4.65 3.26 6.48
N GLY A 85 -5.71 3.12 7.26
CA GLY A 85 -5.69 3.36 8.71
C GLY A 85 -4.75 2.41 9.46
N LEU A 86 -4.76 1.12 9.11
CA LEU A 86 -3.83 0.14 9.67
C LEU A 86 -2.36 0.47 9.31
N THR A 87 -2.11 0.87 8.07
CA THR A 87 -0.77 1.34 7.63
C THR A 87 -0.35 2.57 8.44
N ALA A 88 -1.21 3.57 8.57
CA ALA A 88 -0.89 4.80 9.31
C ALA A 88 -0.60 4.56 10.79
N GLY A 89 -1.33 3.61 11.42
CA GLY A 89 -1.18 3.31 12.85
C GLY A 89 -0.11 2.29 13.20
N TYR A 90 0.16 1.33 12.32
CA TYR A 90 0.95 0.15 12.67
C TYR A 90 2.13 -0.15 11.72
N ALA A 91 2.26 0.57 10.60
CA ALA A 91 3.42 0.36 9.74
C ALA A 91 4.71 0.81 10.44
N LYS A 92 5.72 -0.04 10.34
CA LYS A 92 7.08 0.23 10.79
C LYS A 92 7.98 0.29 9.56
N GLU A 93 8.85 1.29 9.52
CA GLU A 93 9.80 1.47 8.44
C GLU A 93 11.14 1.90 9.02
N GLY A 94 12.23 1.43 8.44
CA GLY A 94 13.58 1.78 8.82
C GLY A 94 14.55 1.57 7.67
N GLN A 95 15.74 2.11 7.82
CA GLN A 95 16.85 1.88 6.92
C GLN A 95 17.90 1.00 7.58
N LEU A 96 18.45 0.07 6.82
CA LEU A 96 19.61 -0.72 7.17
C LEU A 96 20.75 -0.30 6.24
N ILE A 97 21.88 0.02 6.84
CA ILE A 97 23.11 0.32 6.12
C ILE A 97 24.14 -0.71 6.57
N PHE A 98 24.58 -1.54 5.64
CA PHE A 98 25.62 -2.55 5.91
C PHE A 98 26.86 -2.22 5.10
N THR A 99 28.00 -2.37 5.73
CA THR A 99 29.32 -2.19 5.12
C THR A 99 29.87 -3.55 4.66
N ASP A 100 30.16 -3.66 3.38
CA ASP A 100 30.76 -4.87 2.79
C ASP A 100 32.31 -4.82 2.87
N ALA A 101 32.79 -4.92 4.10
CA ALA A 101 34.20 -5.05 4.40
C ALA A 101 34.40 -6.13 5.47
N SER A 102 35.37 -7.02 5.25
CA SER A 102 35.63 -8.14 6.18
C SER A 102 36.09 -7.66 7.57
N TYR A 103 36.74 -6.51 7.61
CA TYR A 103 37.24 -5.89 8.84
C TYR A 103 36.22 -4.94 9.49
N ALA A 104 35.05 -4.71 8.87
CA ALA A 104 34.05 -3.82 9.46
C ALA A 104 33.53 -4.40 10.79
N PRO A 105 33.37 -3.55 11.82
CA PRO A 105 32.80 -3.98 13.10
C PRO A 105 31.42 -4.63 12.94
N PRO A 106 31.07 -5.58 13.82
CA PRO A 106 29.81 -6.32 13.71
C PRO A 106 28.55 -5.45 13.61
N GLU A 107 28.52 -4.29 14.26
CA GLU A 107 27.40 -3.34 14.21
C GLU A 107 27.15 -2.77 12.81
N TYR A 108 28.17 -2.74 11.94
CA TYR A 108 28.02 -2.30 10.54
C TYR A 108 27.72 -3.45 9.58
N ARG A 109 27.71 -4.69 10.08
CA ARG A 109 27.46 -5.89 9.27
C ARG A 109 26.24 -6.68 9.70
N GLN A 110 25.66 -6.39 10.87
CA GLN A 110 24.49 -7.11 11.38
C GLN A 110 23.62 -6.21 12.25
N CYS A 111 22.33 -6.55 12.31
CA CYS A 111 21.35 -5.91 13.18
C CYS A 111 20.33 -6.92 13.68
N LEU A 112 19.47 -6.49 14.61
CA LEU A 112 18.32 -7.24 15.08
C LEU A 112 17.03 -6.61 14.58
N ILE A 113 16.16 -7.41 13.96
CA ILE A 113 14.82 -6.99 13.52
C ILE A 113 13.78 -7.93 14.14
N ASP A 114 12.95 -7.40 15.02
CA ASP A 114 11.98 -8.20 15.82
C ASP A 114 12.62 -9.44 16.48
N GLY A 115 13.88 -9.31 16.98
CA GLY A 115 14.62 -10.39 17.63
C GLY A 115 15.37 -11.33 16.67
N ASP A 116 15.15 -11.23 15.38
CA ASP A 116 15.90 -12.01 14.40
C ASP A 116 17.20 -11.28 14.02
N ARG A 117 18.29 -12.02 14.03
CA ARG A 117 19.58 -11.53 13.54
C ARG A 117 19.57 -11.49 12.02
N VAL A 118 19.91 -10.35 11.47
CA VAL A 118 20.10 -10.11 10.04
C VAL A 118 21.54 -9.64 9.84
N ALA A 119 22.30 -10.33 9.03
CA ALA A 119 23.69 -9.98 8.74
C ALA A 119 23.92 -9.88 7.24
N LEU A 120 24.87 -9.03 6.84
CA LEU A 120 25.36 -8.98 5.48
C LEU A 120 26.28 -10.18 5.23
N HIS A 121 26.03 -10.91 4.13
CA HIS A 121 26.96 -11.90 3.58
C HIS A 121 27.90 -11.27 2.57
N SER A 122 27.33 -10.68 1.52
CA SER A 122 28.05 -9.96 0.47
C SER A 122 27.14 -8.95 -0.22
N PHE A 123 27.76 -7.99 -0.89
CA PHE A 123 27.08 -7.03 -1.75
C PHE A 123 27.75 -7.03 -3.13
N GLU A 124 26.95 -7.02 -4.18
CA GLU A 124 27.42 -7.07 -5.56
C GLU A 124 26.79 -5.97 -6.40
N VAL A 125 27.58 -5.36 -7.28
CA VAL A 125 27.15 -4.38 -8.27
C VAL A 125 27.54 -4.90 -9.66
N PRO A 126 26.78 -5.83 -10.25
CA PRO A 126 26.99 -6.24 -11.63
C PRO A 126 26.87 -5.01 -12.55
N THR A 127 27.79 -4.89 -13.51
CA THR A 127 27.84 -3.78 -14.46
C THR A 127 27.57 -4.26 -15.88
N TYR A 128 27.10 -3.34 -16.72
CA TYR A 128 27.07 -3.52 -18.16
C TYR A 128 28.49 -3.40 -18.75
N PRO A 129 28.70 -3.76 -20.05
CA PRO A 129 30.00 -3.61 -20.71
C PRO A 129 30.52 -2.18 -20.76
N ASP A 130 29.63 -1.20 -20.69
CA ASP A 130 29.96 0.23 -20.63
C ASP A 130 30.31 0.74 -19.20
N GLY A 131 30.35 -0.16 -18.22
CA GLY A 131 30.68 0.14 -16.83
C GLY A 131 29.50 0.67 -16.00
N MET A 132 28.32 0.87 -16.58
CA MET A 132 27.15 1.30 -15.82
C MET A 132 26.58 0.20 -14.93
N PRO A 133 26.16 0.48 -13.71
CA PRO A 133 25.53 -0.50 -12.82
C PRO A 133 24.26 -1.07 -13.47
N LYS A 134 24.20 -2.40 -13.55
CA LYS A 134 23.02 -3.12 -14.06
C LYS A 134 21.96 -3.29 -12.97
N GLN A 135 22.40 -3.63 -11.77
CA GLN A 135 21.56 -3.80 -10.58
C GLN A 135 22.41 -3.80 -9.32
N TYR A 136 21.77 -3.76 -8.17
CA TYR A 136 22.39 -3.93 -6.85
C TYR A 136 21.84 -5.17 -6.21
N ILE A 137 22.71 -6.02 -5.69
CA ILE A 137 22.35 -7.32 -5.11
C ILE A 137 22.98 -7.41 -3.73
N THR A 138 22.13 -7.58 -2.70
CA THR A 138 22.56 -7.79 -1.33
C THR A 138 22.21 -9.21 -0.90
N HIS A 139 23.20 -9.96 -0.43
CA HIS A 139 23.01 -11.27 0.18
C HIS A 139 22.95 -11.11 1.71
N LEU A 140 21.79 -11.43 2.30
CA LEU A 140 21.56 -11.35 3.73
C LEU A 140 21.55 -12.74 4.36
N VAL A 141 22.18 -12.87 5.51
CA VAL A 141 22.14 -14.09 6.33
C VAL A 141 21.09 -13.92 7.40
N PHE A 142 20.20 -14.88 7.46
CA PHE A 142 19.17 -15.05 8.51
C PHE A 142 19.45 -16.36 9.27
N PRO A 143 18.80 -16.60 10.41
CA PRO A 143 18.96 -17.87 11.15
C PRO A 143 18.66 -19.12 10.31
N GLU A 144 17.78 -19.00 9.30
CA GLU A 144 17.39 -20.12 8.43
C GLU A 144 18.26 -20.24 7.15
N GLY A 145 19.24 -19.36 6.95
CA GLY A 145 20.13 -19.35 5.78
C GLY A 145 20.17 -18.03 5.02
N THR A 146 20.93 -18.02 3.96
CA THR A 146 21.17 -16.84 3.12
C THR A 146 20.00 -16.60 2.16
N ARG A 147 19.63 -15.31 1.99
CA ARG A 147 18.62 -14.82 1.06
C ARG A 147 19.13 -13.61 0.30
N THR A 148 18.64 -13.46 -0.91
CA THR A 148 19.05 -12.37 -1.82
C THR A 148 17.97 -11.30 -1.90
N VAL A 149 18.40 -10.04 -1.90
CA VAL A 149 17.57 -8.85 -2.14
C VAL A 149 18.18 -8.12 -3.32
N SER A 150 17.37 -7.72 -4.29
CA SER A 150 17.81 -6.85 -5.39
C SER A 150 16.79 -5.76 -5.71
N VAL A 151 17.17 -4.79 -6.53
CA VAL A 151 16.33 -3.60 -6.84
C VAL A 151 14.92 -3.98 -7.27
N ASN A 152 14.76 -5.01 -8.11
CA ASN A 152 13.45 -5.43 -8.64
C ASN A 152 12.90 -6.70 -7.98
N ALA A 153 13.60 -7.27 -6.98
CA ALA A 153 13.19 -8.46 -6.26
C ALA A 153 13.33 -8.26 -4.74
N PRO A 154 12.34 -7.58 -4.11
CA PRO A 154 12.34 -7.40 -2.67
C PRO A 154 12.12 -8.72 -1.95
N LEU A 155 12.78 -8.91 -0.83
CA LEU A 155 12.63 -10.08 0.02
C LEU A 155 11.50 -9.85 1.04
N ARG A 156 10.56 -10.79 1.10
CA ARG A 156 9.49 -10.79 2.13
C ARG A 156 9.74 -11.91 3.13
N ARG A 157 9.78 -11.54 4.43
CA ARG A 157 10.04 -12.48 5.52
C ARG A 157 9.40 -12.04 6.83
N LYS A 158 8.63 -12.91 7.48
CA LYS A 158 7.96 -12.66 8.78
C LYS A 158 7.20 -11.32 8.83
N GLY A 159 6.54 -10.95 7.74
CA GLY A 159 5.81 -9.69 7.62
C GLY A 159 6.67 -8.46 7.30
N TRP A 160 7.98 -8.58 7.31
CA TRP A 160 8.92 -7.57 6.85
C TRP A 160 9.19 -7.72 5.35
N THR A 161 9.35 -6.59 4.67
CA THR A 161 9.83 -6.52 3.29
C THR A 161 11.11 -5.72 3.26
N TYR A 162 12.14 -6.28 2.65
CA TYR A 162 13.46 -5.70 2.47
C TYR A 162 13.59 -5.23 1.03
N TYR A 163 13.83 -3.96 0.83
CA TYR A 163 13.98 -3.32 -0.47
C TYR A 163 15.42 -2.86 -0.64
N GLN A 164 16.07 -3.24 -1.74
CA GLN A 164 17.35 -2.66 -2.13
C GLN A 164 17.10 -1.25 -2.67
N MET A 165 17.61 -0.23 -1.97
CA MET A 165 17.40 1.16 -2.35
C MET A 165 18.57 1.72 -3.14
N SER A 166 19.76 1.61 -2.58
CA SER A 166 20.95 2.25 -3.11
C SER A 166 22.21 1.59 -2.57
N TYR A 167 23.34 2.11 -2.97
CA TYR A 167 24.63 1.85 -2.33
C TYR A 167 25.47 3.13 -2.31
N GLN A 168 26.47 3.15 -1.47
CA GLN A 168 27.46 4.21 -1.40
C GLN A 168 28.86 3.58 -1.41
N GLN A 169 29.71 4.03 -2.32
CA GLN A 169 31.12 3.67 -2.28
C GLN A 169 31.84 4.61 -1.33
N VAL A 170 32.59 4.06 -0.42
CA VAL A 170 33.42 4.75 0.54
C VAL A 170 34.86 4.25 0.46
N GLU A 171 35.80 5.04 0.92
CA GLU A 171 37.19 4.60 1.03
C GLU A 171 37.36 3.72 2.26
N GLY A 172 37.88 2.53 2.08
CA GLY A 172 38.18 1.60 3.15
C GLY A 172 39.41 1.99 3.97
N TYR A 173 39.65 1.25 5.04
CA TYR A 173 40.74 1.53 5.97
C TYR A 173 42.14 1.48 5.30
N TYR A 174 42.25 0.64 4.27
CA TYR A 174 43.52 0.47 3.53
C TYR A 174 43.52 1.18 2.15
N GLY A 175 42.57 2.11 1.92
CA GLY A 175 42.42 2.84 0.67
C GLY A 175 41.70 2.07 -0.45
N GLU A 176 41.18 0.87 -0.17
CA GLU A 176 40.37 0.10 -1.12
C GLU A 176 38.93 0.64 -1.19
N PRO A 177 38.23 0.46 -2.34
CA PRO A 177 36.83 0.78 -2.45
C PRO A 177 35.99 -0.21 -1.63
N VAL A 178 35.21 0.33 -0.69
CA VAL A 178 34.26 -0.42 0.12
C VAL A 178 32.85 0.05 -0.19
N TYR A 179 31.89 -0.87 -0.20
CA TYR A 179 30.51 -0.56 -0.51
C TYR A 179 29.63 -0.65 0.74
N ASN A 180 28.89 0.44 0.99
CA ASN A 180 27.79 0.44 1.92
C ASN A 180 26.49 0.16 1.16
N THR A 181 25.87 -0.97 1.41
CA THR A 181 24.54 -1.26 0.86
C THR A 181 23.46 -0.64 1.74
N ILE A 182 22.49 0.00 1.11
CA ILE A 182 21.39 0.72 1.77
C ILE A 182 20.08 0.01 1.42
N LEU A 183 19.46 -0.58 2.44
CA LEU A 183 18.16 -1.23 2.32
C LEU A 183 17.11 -0.45 3.10
N THR A 184 15.90 -0.39 2.56
CA THR A 184 14.71 0.01 3.34
C THR A 184 13.99 -1.26 3.78
N VAL A 185 13.65 -1.33 5.05
CA VAL A 185 12.85 -2.42 5.62
C VAL A 185 11.52 -1.89 6.09
N ARG A 186 10.45 -2.58 5.71
CA ARG A 186 9.09 -2.16 6.04
C ARG A 186 8.23 -3.33 6.47
N LYS A 187 7.47 -3.13 7.56
CA LYS A 187 6.41 -4.02 8.01
C LYS A 187 5.10 -3.25 7.94
N ASP A 188 4.22 -3.65 7.04
CA ASP A 188 2.97 -2.94 6.78
C ASP A 188 1.78 -3.91 6.80
N PRO A 189 1.08 -4.02 7.94
CA PRO A 189 -0.07 -4.91 8.05
C PRO A 189 -1.28 -4.42 7.26
N GLY A 190 -1.36 -3.13 6.95
CA GLY A 190 -2.47 -2.53 6.19
C GLY A 190 -2.37 -2.77 4.69
N ALA A 191 -1.16 -2.99 4.15
CA ALA A 191 -0.94 -3.12 2.72
C ALA A 191 -1.79 -4.23 2.08
N THR A 192 -1.83 -5.42 2.68
CA THR A 192 -2.63 -6.54 2.16
C THR A 192 -4.11 -6.20 2.11
N VAL A 193 -4.65 -5.58 3.15
CA VAL A 193 -6.06 -5.17 3.22
C VAL A 193 -6.37 -4.13 2.14
N THR A 194 -5.49 -3.15 1.96
CA THR A 194 -5.60 -2.12 0.92
C THR A 194 -5.61 -2.73 -0.48
N PHE A 195 -4.69 -3.66 -0.78
CA PHE A 195 -4.65 -4.33 -2.09
C PHE A 195 -5.89 -5.20 -2.34
N CYS A 196 -6.42 -5.90 -1.33
CA CYS A 196 -7.70 -6.59 -1.44
C CYS A 196 -8.84 -5.61 -1.75
N GLY A 197 -8.82 -4.43 -1.14
CA GLY A 197 -9.77 -3.36 -1.42
C GLY A 197 -9.70 -2.88 -2.86
N TYR A 198 -8.49 -2.61 -3.39
CA TYR A 198 -8.31 -2.25 -4.81
C TYR A 198 -8.83 -3.33 -5.75
N GLY A 199 -8.49 -4.59 -5.53
CA GLY A 199 -8.99 -5.71 -6.34
C GLY A 199 -10.53 -5.78 -6.34
N THR A 200 -11.15 -5.55 -5.18
CA THR A 200 -12.60 -5.54 -5.02
C THR A 200 -13.26 -4.38 -5.78
N VAL A 201 -12.67 -3.17 -5.73
CA VAL A 201 -13.17 -1.99 -6.48
C VAL A 201 -13.04 -2.22 -7.98
N ILE A 202 -11.90 -2.72 -8.45
CA ILE A 202 -11.65 -3.02 -9.87
C ILE A 202 -12.67 -4.05 -10.37
N LEU A 203 -12.91 -5.13 -9.62
CA LEU A 203 -13.91 -6.13 -9.96
C LEU A 203 -15.31 -5.52 -10.04
N ALA A 204 -15.69 -4.70 -9.06
CA ALA A 204 -16.99 -4.04 -9.05
C ALA A 204 -17.15 -3.09 -10.25
N ALA A 205 -16.13 -2.31 -10.59
CA ALA A 205 -16.12 -1.41 -11.74
C ALA A 205 -16.27 -2.20 -13.07
N PHE A 206 -15.56 -3.31 -13.20
CA PHE A 206 -15.68 -4.21 -14.36
C PHE A 206 -17.09 -4.77 -14.50
N LEU A 207 -17.70 -5.26 -13.42
CA LEU A 207 -19.06 -5.77 -13.41
C LEU A 207 -20.09 -4.67 -13.75
N LEU A 208 -19.87 -3.42 -13.32
CA LEU A 208 -20.71 -2.29 -13.71
C LEU A 208 -20.61 -2.01 -15.20
N ALA A 209 -19.42 -1.99 -15.75
CA ALA A 209 -19.19 -1.79 -17.19
C ALA A 209 -19.87 -2.87 -18.04
N LEU A 210 -19.75 -4.14 -17.65
CA LEU A 210 -20.42 -5.23 -18.33
C LEU A 210 -21.95 -5.09 -18.31
N ARG A 211 -22.52 -4.72 -17.16
CA ARG A 211 -23.97 -4.47 -17.04
C ARG A 211 -24.46 -3.34 -17.93
N GLU A 212 -23.71 -2.25 -17.97
CA GLU A 212 -24.07 -1.10 -18.80
C GLU A 212 -23.99 -1.43 -20.30
N THR A 213 -22.95 -2.16 -20.71
CA THR A 213 -22.80 -2.64 -22.10
C THR A 213 -23.95 -3.56 -22.51
N ALA A 214 -24.31 -4.52 -21.64
CA ALA A 214 -25.42 -5.42 -21.88
C ALA A 214 -26.76 -4.67 -22.01
N ARG A 215 -26.98 -3.66 -21.14
CA ARG A 215 -28.18 -2.81 -21.19
C ARG A 215 -28.25 -2.01 -22.51
N ARG A 216 -27.17 -1.39 -22.92
CA ARG A 216 -27.10 -0.63 -24.19
C ARG A 216 -27.38 -1.54 -25.40
N ASN A 217 -26.83 -2.74 -25.41
CA ASN A 217 -27.06 -3.70 -26.47
C ASN A 217 -28.55 -4.16 -26.53
N GLN A 218 -29.20 -4.29 -25.40
CA GLN A 218 -30.64 -4.60 -25.34
C GLN A 218 -31.49 -3.45 -25.93
N LEU A 219 -31.21 -2.21 -25.53
CA LEU A 219 -31.91 -1.03 -26.06
C LEU A 219 -31.75 -0.90 -27.56
N ARG A 220 -30.54 -1.05 -28.10
CA ARG A 220 -30.29 -1.01 -29.56
C ARG A 220 -31.06 -2.09 -30.30
N ARG A 221 -31.18 -3.29 -29.74
CA ARG A 221 -31.98 -4.37 -30.38
C ARG A 221 -33.47 -4.04 -30.42
N GLN A 222 -33.99 -3.36 -29.40
CA GLN A 222 -35.39 -2.92 -29.38
C GLN A 222 -35.67 -1.83 -30.42
N GLU A 223 -34.74 -0.87 -30.60
CA GLU A 223 -34.86 0.17 -31.62
C GLU A 223 -34.82 -0.35 -33.07
N VAL A 224 -34.15 -1.47 -33.35
CA VAL A 224 -34.05 -2.07 -34.69
C VAL A 224 -35.33 -2.91 -35.04
N VAL A 225 -36.09 -3.33 -34.02
CA VAL A 225 -37.29 -4.16 -34.19
C VAL A 225 -38.58 -3.32 -34.20
N ALA A 226 -38.53 -2.07 -33.76
CA ALA A 226 -39.65 -1.13 -33.77
C ALA A 226 -39.65 -0.29 -35.06
#